data_15f6cd777a7c82ff890f4955ccc86f1e
#
_entry.id   15f6cd777a7c82ff890f4955ccc86f1e
#
_cell.length_a   1.000
_cell.length_b   1.000
_cell.length_c   1.000
_cell.angle_alpha   90.00
_cell.angle_beta   90.00
_cell.angle_gamma   90.00
#
_symmetry.space_group_name_H-M   'P 1'
#
loop_
_entity.id
_entity.type
_entity.pdbx_description
1 polymer ?
#
loop_
_entity_poly.entity_id
_entity_poly.type
_entity_poly.pdbx_seq_one_letter_code
_entity_poly.pdbx_strand_id
1 'polypeptide(L)'
;MKISIAVLCFLLISAHGSFAQQTQKSLTNAEQEIIDLSKNKWLWMAEKRADTLAALFHENSMFVHMGGSWGKDQEVNVIRSGGIHYKKAEVYSVIVNIIGNTAILLNDIDLLAVVGGNEVTNPYMVTEAYIKENAKWKMGSLTFSRLMRPVKMNSSNK
;
A
#
# COMPACT_ATOMS: atom_id res chain seq x y z
N MET A 1 -53.13 65.01 2.89
CA MET A 1 -52.69 63.82 3.56
C MET A 1 -51.91 63.00 2.54
N LYS A 2 -50.55 63.00 2.59
CA LYS A 2 -49.70 62.30 1.62
C LYS A 2 -49.07 61.08 2.30
N ILE A 3 -49.43 59.91 1.83
CA ILE A 3 -48.89 58.67 2.34
C ILE A 3 -47.70 58.28 1.46
N SER A 4 -46.50 58.31 2.05
CA SER A 4 -45.27 57.85 1.40
C SER A 4 -45.11 56.34 1.66
N ILE A 5 -45.13 55.59 0.59
CA ILE A 5 -44.83 54.13 0.61
C ILE A 5 -43.31 53.96 0.45
N ALA A 6 -42.65 53.53 1.52
CA ALA A 6 -41.24 53.14 1.47
C ALA A 6 -41.16 51.69 0.97
N VAL A 7 -40.61 51.52 -0.23
CA VAL A 7 -40.29 50.20 -0.79
C VAL A 7 -38.96 49.71 -0.21
N LEU A 8 -39.01 48.68 0.64
CA LEU A 8 -37.85 48.02 1.23
C LEU A 8 -37.37 46.93 0.28
N CYS A 9 -36.30 47.21 -0.51
CA CYS A 9 -35.67 46.18 -1.34
C CYS A 9 -34.81 45.23 -0.47
N PHE A 10 -35.28 44.01 -0.29
CA PHE A 10 -34.50 42.92 0.29
C PHE A 10 -33.53 42.37 -0.76
N LEU A 11 -32.26 42.69 -0.65
CA LEU A 11 -31.16 42.05 -1.42
C LEU A 11 -30.88 40.68 -0.81
N LEU A 12 -31.39 39.64 -1.44
CA LEU A 12 -30.99 38.22 -1.16
C LEU A 12 -29.59 38.00 -1.74
N ILE A 13 -28.59 38.09 -0.88
CA ILE A 13 -27.21 37.66 -1.23
C ILE A 13 -27.21 36.15 -1.18
N SER A 14 -27.33 35.50 -2.34
CA SER A 14 -27.12 34.06 -2.51
C SER A 14 -25.63 33.77 -2.37
N ALA A 15 -25.19 33.35 -1.19
CA ALA A 15 -23.86 32.81 -0.97
C ALA A 15 -23.77 31.45 -1.69
N HIS A 16 -23.28 31.46 -2.92
CA HIS A 16 -22.90 30.24 -3.61
C HIS A 16 -21.61 29.70 -2.94
N GLY A 17 -21.77 28.78 -2.01
CA GLY A 17 -20.68 28.00 -1.48
C GLY A 17 -20.03 27.22 -2.63
N SER A 18 -18.91 27.69 -3.13
CA SER A 18 -18.07 26.90 -4.02
C SER A 18 -17.51 25.72 -3.23
N PHE A 19 -18.19 24.58 -3.28
CA PHE A 19 -17.56 23.33 -2.90
C PHE A 19 -16.39 23.10 -3.83
N ALA A 20 -15.17 23.29 -3.33
CA ALA A 20 -13.97 22.90 -4.03
C ALA A 20 -14.08 21.38 -4.25
N GLN A 21 -14.44 20.98 -5.47
CA GLN A 21 -14.46 19.61 -5.91
C GLN A 21 -12.99 19.14 -5.88
N GLN A 22 -12.64 18.38 -4.86
CA GLN A 22 -11.32 17.77 -4.73
C GLN A 22 -11.18 16.84 -5.93
N THR A 23 -10.45 17.30 -6.96
CA THR A 23 -10.20 16.51 -8.17
C THR A 23 -9.39 15.29 -7.74
N GLN A 24 -10.04 14.16 -7.63
CA GLN A 24 -9.36 12.89 -7.37
C GLN A 24 -8.44 12.63 -8.57
N LYS A 25 -7.15 12.84 -8.39
CA LYS A 25 -6.13 12.62 -9.43
C LYS A 25 -6.26 11.17 -9.91
N SER A 26 -6.58 10.96 -11.18
CA SER A 26 -6.58 9.63 -11.78
C SER A 26 -5.17 9.04 -11.74
N LEU A 27 -5.06 7.77 -11.40
CA LEU A 27 -3.79 7.06 -11.44
C LEU A 27 -3.25 7.03 -12.87
N THR A 28 -1.94 7.18 -13.01
CA THR A 28 -1.24 6.93 -14.28
C THR A 28 -1.15 5.42 -14.54
N ASN A 29 -0.92 5.03 -15.80
CA ASN A 29 -0.71 3.62 -16.14
C ASN A 29 0.45 2.98 -15.34
N ALA A 30 1.52 3.74 -15.11
CA ALA A 30 2.67 3.25 -14.35
C ALA A 30 2.35 3.09 -12.85
N GLU A 31 1.56 3.98 -12.25
CA GLU A 31 1.10 3.84 -10.86
C GLU A 31 0.18 2.61 -10.73
N GLN A 32 -0.71 2.37 -11.69
CA GLN A 32 -1.57 1.19 -11.70
C GLN A 32 -0.76 -0.11 -11.86
N GLU A 33 0.26 -0.12 -12.73
CA GLU A 33 1.18 -1.26 -12.92
C GLU A 33 1.85 -1.66 -11.59
N ILE A 34 2.30 -0.67 -10.80
CA ILE A 34 2.93 -0.91 -9.48
C ILE A 34 1.91 -1.43 -8.46
N ILE A 35 0.71 -0.89 -8.43
CA ILE A 35 -0.37 -1.38 -7.54
C ILE A 35 -0.69 -2.85 -7.84
N ASP A 36 -0.82 -3.21 -9.11
CA ASP A 36 -1.13 -4.58 -9.52
C ASP A 36 0.05 -5.53 -9.24
N LEU A 37 1.28 -5.06 -9.41
CA LEU A 37 2.48 -5.82 -9.07
C LEU A 37 2.56 -6.09 -7.56
N SER A 38 2.25 -5.10 -6.73
CA SER A 38 2.19 -5.25 -5.27
C SER A 38 1.12 -6.27 -4.84
N LYS A 39 -0.09 -6.22 -5.44
CA LYS A 39 -1.14 -7.23 -5.18
C LYS A 39 -0.68 -8.63 -5.54
N ASN A 40 -0.09 -8.81 -6.72
CA ASN A 40 0.42 -10.09 -7.17
C ASN A 40 1.56 -10.59 -6.26
N LYS A 41 2.45 -9.71 -5.80
CA LYS A 41 3.51 -10.06 -4.85
C LYS A 41 2.93 -10.69 -3.57
N TRP A 42 1.86 -10.10 -2.99
CA TRP A 42 1.24 -10.68 -1.79
C TRP A 42 0.66 -12.06 -2.04
N LEU A 43 0.05 -12.30 -3.20
CA LEU A 43 -0.43 -13.64 -3.61
C LEU A 43 0.73 -14.62 -3.76
N TRP A 44 1.81 -14.23 -4.43
CA TRP A 44 2.99 -15.08 -4.60
C TRP A 44 3.68 -15.39 -3.28
N MET A 45 3.68 -14.46 -2.32
CA MET A 45 4.18 -14.70 -0.96
C MET A 45 3.30 -15.71 -0.22
N ALA A 46 1.97 -15.59 -0.32
CA ALA A 46 1.04 -16.52 0.30
C ALA A 46 1.17 -17.95 -0.28
N GLU A 47 1.37 -18.06 -1.58
CA GLU A 47 1.56 -19.32 -2.30
C GLU A 47 3.00 -19.85 -2.23
N LYS A 48 3.92 -19.16 -1.55
CA LYS A 48 5.36 -19.49 -1.47
C LYS A 48 6.02 -19.64 -2.85
N ARG A 49 5.62 -18.83 -3.83
CA ARG A 49 6.19 -18.86 -5.19
C ARG A 49 7.59 -18.22 -5.20
N ALA A 50 8.53 -18.86 -4.53
CA ALA A 50 9.86 -18.34 -4.27
C ALA A 50 10.62 -17.97 -5.57
N ASP A 51 10.49 -18.75 -6.64
CA ASP A 51 11.18 -18.47 -7.90
C ASP A 51 10.58 -17.26 -8.64
N THR A 52 9.25 -17.10 -8.58
CA THR A 52 8.57 -15.91 -9.11
C THR A 52 9.00 -14.65 -8.36
N LEU A 53 9.11 -14.74 -7.03
CA LEU A 53 9.57 -13.64 -6.18
C LEU A 53 11.07 -13.34 -6.40
N ALA A 54 11.91 -14.37 -6.57
CA ALA A 54 13.31 -14.20 -6.93
C ALA A 54 13.48 -13.46 -8.26
N ALA A 55 12.59 -13.69 -9.23
CA ALA A 55 12.59 -12.95 -10.49
C ALA A 55 12.13 -11.49 -10.36
N LEU A 56 11.22 -11.20 -9.39
CA LEU A 56 10.78 -9.85 -9.07
C LEU A 56 11.85 -9.05 -8.31
N PHE A 57 12.52 -9.68 -7.35
CA PHE A 57 13.48 -9.01 -6.48
C PHE A 57 14.74 -8.60 -7.25
N HIS A 58 15.13 -7.34 -7.07
CA HIS A 58 16.42 -6.87 -7.59
C HIS A 58 17.58 -7.57 -6.89
N GLU A 59 18.74 -7.72 -7.55
CA GLU A 59 19.91 -8.43 -7.00
C GLU A 59 20.38 -7.81 -5.68
N ASN A 60 20.35 -6.49 -5.59
CA ASN A 60 20.74 -5.72 -4.42
C ASN A 60 19.53 -5.34 -3.54
N SER A 61 18.41 -6.07 -3.62
CA SER A 61 17.25 -5.76 -2.82
C SER A 61 17.49 -6.01 -1.33
N MET A 62 16.81 -5.19 -0.50
CA MET A 62 16.87 -5.27 0.95
C MET A 62 15.49 -5.42 1.55
N PHE A 63 15.37 -6.32 2.52
CA PHE A 63 14.15 -6.64 3.23
C PHE A 63 14.33 -6.31 4.71
N VAL A 64 13.41 -5.52 5.27
CA VAL A 64 13.47 -5.08 6.67
C VAL A 64 12.25 -5.60 7.40
N HIS A 65 12.46 -6.48 8.35
CA HIS A 65 11.46 -7.09 9.20
C HIS A 65 11.64 -6.62 10.65
N MET A 66 10.65 -6.87 11.52
CA MET A 66 10.78 -6.53 12.94
C MET A 66 11.94 -7.25 13.64
N GLY A 67 12.29 -8.45 13.17
CA GLY A 67 13.33 -9.29 13.77
C GLY A 67 14.71 -9.17 13.11
N GLY A 68 14.85 -8.39 12.04
CA GLY A 68 16.12 -8.23 11.34
C GLY A 68 15.95 -7.75 9.89
N SER A 69 17.08 -7.59 9.21
CA SER A 69 17.13 -7.21 7.80
C SER A 69 18.13 -8.07 7.04
N TRP A 70 17.84 -8.32 5.77
CA TRP A 70 18.66 -9.17 4.91
C TRP A 70 18.43 -8.88 3.42
N GLY A 71 19.26 -9.50 2.59
CA GLY A 71 19.18 -9.38 1.14
C GLY A 71 18.27 -10.43 0.49
N LYS A 72 18.26 -10.42 -0.85
CA LYS A 72 17.44 -11.25 -1.72
C LYS A 72 17.48 -12.74 -1.39
N ASP A 73 18.66 -13.33 -1.35
CA ASP A 73 18.82 -14.79 -1.23
C ASP A 73 18.21 -15.31 0.07
N GLN A 74 18.42 -14.57 1.17
CA GLN A 74 17.84 -14.93 2.46
C GLN A 74 16.31 -14.77 2.46
N GLU A 75 15.76 -13.71 1.85
CA GLU A 75 14.30 -13.54 1.74
C GLU A 75 13.67 -14.66 0.93
N VAL A 76 14.26 -15.00 -0.22
CA VAL A 76 13.79 -16.11 -1.06
C VAL A 76 13.82 -17.44 -0.29
N ASN A 77 14.88 -17.69 0.49
CA ASN A 77 15.00 -18.90 1.32
C ASN A 77 13.98 -18.93 2.47
N VAL A 78 13.76 -17.80 3.13
CA VAL A 78 12.75 -17.65 4.20
C VAL A 78 11.36 -17.99 3.67
N ILE A 79 10.99 -17.48 2.49
CA ILE A 79 9.71 -17.77 1.86
C ILE A 79 9.62 -19.23 1.42
N ARG A 80 10.66 -19.77 0.76
CA ARG A 80 10.69 -21.15 0.27
C ARG A 80 10.56 -22.16 1.40
N SER A 81 11.30 -21.98 2.47
CA SER A 81 11.27 -22.85 3.65
C SER A 81 10.00 -22.68 4.47
N GLY A 82 9.36 -21.51 4.40
CA GLY A 82 8.24 -21.14 5.26
C GLY A 82 8.70 -20.72 6.67
N GLY A 83 9.95 -20.32 6.85
CA GLY A 83 10.44 -19.70 8.08
C GLY A 83 9.64 -18.46 8.46
N ILE A 84 9.20 -17.71 7.43
CA ILE A 84 8.07 -16.79 7.48
C ILE A 84 7.12 -17.18 6.35
N HIS A 85 5.87 -17.52 6.67
CA HIS A 85 4.82 -17.76 5.70
C HIS A 85 3.80 -16.62 5.74
N TYR A 86 3.76 -15.78 4.75
CA TYR A 86 2.87 -14.64 4.60
C TYR A 86 1.49 -15.11 4.09
N LYS A 87 0.65 -15.64 4.97
CA LYS A 87 -0.60 -16.32 4.61
C LYS A 87 -1.62 -15.41 3.93
N LYS A 88 -1.81 -14.19 4.45
CA LYS A 88 -2.78 -13.22 3.94
C LYS A 88 -2.36 -11.80 4.30
N ALA A 89 -2.29 -10.93 3.31
CA ALA A 89 -2.24 -9.48 3.51
C ALA A 89 -3.61 -8.89 3.18
N GLU A 90 -4.30 -8.30 4.16
CA GLU A 90 -5.52 -7.55 3.95
C GLU A 90 -5.16 -6.07 3.82
N VAL A 91 -5.29 -5.54 2.59
CA VAL A 91 -4.84 -4.19 2.24
C VAL A 91 -6.00 -3.22 2.39
N TYR A 92 -5.85 -2.19 3.23
CA TYR A 92 -6.87 -1.17 3.50
C TYR A 92 -6.66 0.11 2.71
N SER A 93 -5.41 0.47 2.46
CA SER A 93 -5.08 1.62 1.61
C SER A 93 -3.75 1.41 0.90
N VAL A 94 -3.65 2.03 -0.28
CA VAL A 94 -2.44 2.03 -1.10
C VAL A 94 -2.16 3.45 -1.55
N ILE A 95 -0.92 3.90 -1.38
CA ILE A 95 -0.43 5.16 -1.93
C ILE A 95 0.80 4.83 -2.77
N VAL A 96 0.88 5.34 -3.99
CA VAL A 96 2.03 5.16 -4.87
C VAL A 96 2.50 6.50 -5.41
N ASN A 97 3.83 6.70 -5.42
CA ASN A 97 4.49 7.82 -6.06
C ASN A 97 5.62 7.30 -6.96
N ILE A 98 5.73 7.89 -8.16
CA ILE A 98 6.81 7.58 -9.09
C ILE A 98 7.77 8.78 -9.18
N ILE A 99 9.05 8.53 -8.95
CA ILE A 99 10.12 9.51 -8.97
C ILE A 99 11.19 9.01 -9.95
N GLY A 100 11.20 9.55 -11.16
CA GLY A 100 12.08 9.07 -12.22
C GLY A 100 11.79 7.59 -12.57
N ASN A 101 12.78 6.73 -12.39
CA ASN A 101 12.66 5.28 -12.60
C ASN A 101 12.34 4.50 -11.30
N THR A 102 12.00 5.18 -10.22
CA THR A 102 11.70 4.58 -8.92
C THR A 102 10.24 4.79 -8.56
N ALA A 103 9.57 3.73 -8.13
CA ALA A 103 8.24 3.80 -7.53
C ALA A 103 8.34 3.48 -6.03
N ILE A 104 7.70 4.30 -5.21
CA ILE A 104 7.53 4.09 -3.78
C ILE A 104 6.05 3.84 -3.52
N LEU A 105 5.73 2.68 -2.95
CA LEU A 105 4.37 2.30 -2.63
C LEU A 105 4.25 2.05 -1.13
N LEU A 106 3.19 2.59 -0.53
CA LEU A 106 2.81 2.36 0.87
C LEU A 106 1.51 1.58 0.92
N ASN A 107 1.50 0.49 1.71
CA ASN A 107 0.31 -0.28 2.01
C ASN A 107 0.00 -0.20 3.52
N ASP A 108 -1.20 0.26 3.92
CA ASP A 108 -1.74 -0.03 5.26
C ASP A 108 -2.38 -1.42 5.20
N ILE A 109 -1.83 -2.38 5.92
CA ILE A 109 -2.29 -3.77 5.91
C ILE A 109 -2.46 -4.34 7.31
N ASP A 110 -3.28 -5.38 7.42
CA ASP A 110 -3.10 -6.42 8.42
C ASP A 110 -2.47 -7.65 7.75
N LEU A 111 -1.42 -8.16 8.34
CA LEU A 111 -0.70 -9.34 7.83
C LEU A 111 -0.89 -10.52 8.77
N LEU A 112 -1.56 -11.56 8.26
CA LEU A 112 -1.58 -12.89 8.87
C LEU A 112 -0.37 -13.67 8.36
N ALA A 113 0.50 -14.07 9.26
CA ALA A 113 1.70 -14.84 8.93
C ALA A 113 1.95 -15.96 9.94
N VAL A 114 2.71 -16.98 9.53
CA VAL A 114 3.34 -17.94 10.45
C VAL A 114 4.81 -17.56 10.56
N VAL A 115 5.30 -17.34 11.76
CA VAL A 115 6.68 -16.97 12.06
C VAL A 115 7.23 -17.93 13.10
N GLY A 116 8.27 -18.70 12.76
CA GLY A 116 8.83 -19.70 13.67
C GLY A 116 7.79 -20.71 14.17
N GLY A 117 6.85 -21.09 13.32
CA GLY A 117 5.77 -22.04 13.63
C GLY A 117 4.54 -21.43 14.32
N ASN A 118 4.56 -20.16 14.71
CA ASN A 118 3.46 -19.49 15.38
C ASN A 118 2.68 -18.60 14.42
N GLU A 119 1.34 -18.72 14.41
CA GLU A 119 0.48 -17.82 13.65
C GLU A 119 0.31 -16.49 14.37
N VAL A 120 0.56 -15.40 13.66
CA VAL A 120 0.47 -14.04 14.18
C VAL A 120 -0.25 -13.14 13.19
N THR A 121 -1.00 -12.17 13.70
CA THR A 121 -1.61 -11.11 12.89
C THR A 121 -1.17 -9.76 13.43
N ASN A 122 -0.57 -8.94 12.58
CA ASN A 122 -0.10 -7.62 12.96
C ASN A 122 -0.48 -6.57 11.91
N PRO A 123 -0.79 -5.33 12.36
CA PRO A 123 -1.00 -4.20 11.47
C PRO A 123 0.33 -3.58 11.07
N TYR A 124 0.51 -3.31 9.77
CA TYR A 124 1.71 -2.69 9.23
C TYR A 124 1.42 -1.56 8.27
N MET A 125 2.28 -0.56 8.26
CA MET A 125 2.57 0.23 7.08
C MET A 125 3.75 -0.45 6.38
N VAL A 126 3.50 -0.98 5.19
CA VAL A 126 4.55 -1.62 4.39
C VAL A 126 5.00 -0.65 3.32
N THR A 127 6.31 -0.39 3.29
CA THR A 127 6.95 0.39 2.23
C THR A 127 7.57 -0.55 1.22
N GLU A 128 7.21 -0.38 -0.03
CA GLU A 128 7.77 -1.09 -1.19
C GLU A 128 8.46 -0.09 -2.10
N ALA A 129 9.73 -0.35 -2.42
CA ALA A 129 10.46 0.43 -3.43
C ALA A 129 10.70 -0.45 -4.66
N TYR A 130 10.31 0.05 -5.83
CA TYR A 130 10.55 -0.60 -7.11
C TYR A 130 11.43 0.28 -7.99
N ILE A 131 12.29 -0.34 -8.77
CA ILE A 131 13.20 0.31 -9.71
C ILE A 131 12.90 -0.22 -11.12
N LYS A 132 12.74 0.67 -12.09
CA LYS A 132 12.50 0.30 -13.49
C LYS A 132 13.82 0.16 -14.23
N GLU A 133 14.16 -1.06 -14.63
CA GLU A 133 15.35 -1.40 -15.39
C GLU A 133 14.96 -2.19 -16.63
N ASN A 134 15.48 -1.82 -17.80
CA ASN A 134 15.18 -2.48 -19.07
C ASN A 134 13.66 -2.65 -19.29
N ALA A 135 12.90 -1.59 -19.02
CA ALA A 135 11.44 -1.52 -19.07
C ALA A 135 10.68 -2.46 -18.11
N LYS A 136 11.35 -3.10 -17.15
CA LYS A 136 10.75 -3.99 -16.15
C LYS A 136 10.93 -3.42 -14.75
N TRP A 137 9.87 -3.53 -13.94
CA TRP A 137 9.96 -3.19 -12.52
C TRP A 137 10.60 -4.33 -11.72
N LYS A 138 11.56 -3.99 -10.89
CA LYS A 138 12.20 -4.86 -9.91
C LYS A 138 12.01 -4.29 -8.51
N MET A 139 11.71 -5.14 -7.54
CA MET A 139 11.61 -4.71 -6.15
C MET A 139 13.02 -4.50 -5.56
N GLY A 140 13.31 -3.27 -5.14
CA GLY A 140 14.57 -2.91 -4.49
C GLY A 140 14.49 -2.96 -2.97
N SER A 141 13.29 -2.77 -2.38
CA SER A 141 13.13 -2.88 -0.92
C SER A 141 11.70 -3.22 -0.53
N LEU A 142 11.57 -3.94 0.59
CA LEU A 142 10.32 -4.21 1.30
C LEU A 142 10.57 -4.00 2.79
N THR A 143 9.84 -3.06 3.42
CA THR A 143 10.03 -2.70 4.83
C THR A 143 8.71 -2.74 5.58
N PHE A 144 8.70 -3.40 6.74
CA PHE A 144 7.54 -3.53 7.61
C PHE A 144 7.66 -2.60 8.82
N SER A 145 6.80 -1.58 8.88
CA SER A 145 6.67 -0.69 10.05
C SER A 145 5.38 -1.04 10.79
N ARG A 146 5.51 -1.58 12.01
CA ARG A 146 4.33 -1.94 12.81
C ARG A 146 3.53 -0.70 13.19
N LEU A 147 2.21 -0.74 12.93
CA LEU A 147 1.29 0.31 13.32
C LEU A 147 0.80 0.12 14.75
N MET A 148 0.54 1.22 15.45
CA MET A 148 0.01 1.20 16.83
C MET A 148 -1.52 0.99 16.87
N ARG A 149 -2.20 1.04 15.71
CA ARG A 149 -3.63 0.75 15.63
C ARG A 149 -3.94 -0.73 15.92
N PRO A 150 -5.15 -1.07 16.35
CA PRO A 150 -5.57 -2.48 16.47
C PRO A 150 -5.64 -3.16 15.09
N VAL A 151 -5.58 -4.49 15.10
CA VAL A 151 -5.89 -5.34 13.94
C VAL A 151 -7.34 -5.11 13.53
N LYS A 152 -7.58 -4.91 12.23
CA LYS A 152 -8.92 -4.75 11.63
C LYS A 152 -9.41 -6.04 10.96
N MET A 153 -8.48 -6.91 10.54
CA MET A 153 -8.81 -8.20 9.94
C MET A 153 -9.68 -9.02 10.89
N ASN A 154 -10.89 -9.39 10.46
CA ASN A 154 -11.75 -10.26 11.25
C ASN A 154 -11.11 -11.65 11.39
N SER A 155 -11.01 -12.14 12.62
CA SER A 155 -10.56 -13.50 12.93
C SER A 155 -11.58 -14.58 12.54
N SER A 156 -12.66 -14.19 11.85
CA SER A 156 -13.78 -15.05 11.45
C SER A 156 -13.44 -15.78 10.16
N ASN A 157 -12.58 -16.79 10.26
CA ASN A 157 -12.56 -17.98 9.42
C ASN A 157 -11.46 -18.91 9.97
N LYS A 158 -11.74 -19.50 11.15
CA LYS A 158 -11.10 -20.74 11.57
C LYS A 158 -11.87 -21.92 11.05
#